data_ea68e30b7d7e5f3fe679c481d56330de
#
_entry.id   ea68e30b7d7e5f3fe679c481d56330de
#
_cell.length_a   1.000
_cell.length_b   1.000
_cell.length_c   1.000
_cell.angle_alpha   90.00
_cell.angle_beta   90.00
_cell.angle_gamma   90.00
#
_symmetry.space_group_name_H-M   'P 1'
#
loop_
_entity.id
_entity.type
_entity.pdbx_description
1 polymer ?
#
loop_
_entity_poly.entity_id
_entity_poly.type
_entity_poly.pdbx_seq_one_letter_code
_entity_poly.pdbx_strand_id
1 'polypeptide(L)'
;MANKEFGRRSFLKKLGIAGAVVSGASMASCSSDNKTAQKWSVEGTGGEPTGEMTYRTNPNTGDKVSLLGYGCMRWPMKKNDEGKDIVDQEKVNELVDYAIEHGVNFFDTAPVYLQGQSEAAMGIALKRHPRDKFFIATKMSNPRIPDF
;
A
#
# COMPACT_ATOMS: atom_id res chain seq x y z
N MET A 1 41.89 19.43 -1.06
CA MET A 1 40.52 20.01 -1.05
C MET A 1 39.66 19.12 -0.20
N ALA A 2 39.29 19.59 1.00
CA ALA A 2 38.59 18.77 2.00
C ALA A 2 37.08 18.73 1.71
N ASN A 3 36.57 17.53 1.51
CA ASN A 3 35.15 17.26 1.34
C ASN A 3 34.44 17.50 2.68
N LYS A 4 33.63 18.53 2.76
CA LYS A 4 32.78 18.82 3.94
C LYS A 4 31.58 17.90 3.89
N GLU A 5 31.59 16.85 4.71
CA GLU A 5 30.43 16.01 4.94
C GLU A 5 29.28 16.84 5.55
N PHE A 6 28.17 16.91 4.84
CA PHE A 6 26.92 17.52 5.30
C PHE A 6 26.18 16.52 6.20
N GLY A 7 26.51 16.52 7.50
CA GLY A 7 25.86 15.67 8.48
C GLY A 7 24.43 16.16 8.84
N ARG A 8 23.51 15.24 9.11
CA ARG A 8 22.12 15.51 9.52
C ARG A 8 21.99 16.51 10.68
N ARG A 9 22.96 16.54 11.59
CA ARG A 9 23.04 17.54 12.69
C ARG A 9 23.29 18.96 12.20
N SER A 10 24.01 19.15 11.12
CA SER A 10 24.29 20.45 10.52
C SER A 10 23.06 21.05 9.84
N PHE A 11 22.24 20.19 9.25
CA PHE A 11 20.97 20.57 8.64
C PHE A 11 19.95 21.06 9.67
N LEU A 12 19.79 20.33 10.77
CA LEU A 12 18.86 20.70 11.86
C LEU A 12 19.25 21.98 12.58
N LYS A 13 20.57 22.25 12.74
CA LYS A 13 21.05 23.53 13.32
C LYS A 13 20.74 24.73 12.43
N LYS A 14 20.76 24.58 11.12
CA LYS A 14 20.39 25.64 10.17
C LYS A 14 18.90 25.93 10.11
N LEU A 15 18.06 24.93 10.36
CA LEU A 15 16.60 25.10 10.47
C LEU A 15 16.18 25.81 11.78
N GLY A 16 16.93 25.57 12.89
CA GLY A 16 16.63 26.19 14.18
C GLY A 16 16.95 27.69 14.28
N ILE A 17 17.77 28.24 13.38
CA ILE A 17 18.17 29.66 13.39
C ILE A 17 17.19 30.52 12.56
N ALA A 18 16.37 29.92 11.68
CA ALA A 18 15.39 30.66 10.89
C ALA A 18 14.03 30.86 11.60
N GLY A 19 13.87 30.35 12.83
CA GLY A 19 12.62 30.38 13.60
C GLY A 19 12.47 31.48 14.66
N ALA A 20 13.39 32.43 14.73
CA ALA A 20 13.45 33.37 15.87
C ALA A 20 13.07 34.83 15.54
N VAL A 21 12.22 35.07 14.52
CA VAL A 21 11.63 36.42 14.34
C VAL A 21 10.22 36.29 13.75
N VAL A 22 9.25 35.87 14.55
CA VAL A 22 7.86 36.36 14.48
C VAL A 22 7.26 36.17 15.88
N SER A 23 7.46 37.13 16.73
CA SER A 23 6.70 37.34 17.95
C SER A 23 5.39 38.04 17.56
N GLY A 24 4.27 37.40 17.81
CA GLY A 24 2.98 38.07 17.86
C GLY A 24 1.92 37.54 16.95
N ALA A 25 1.35 36.36 17.25
CA ALA A 25 -0.03 36.05 16.98
C ALA A 25 -0.46 34.86 17.84
N SER A 26 -1.28 35.16 18.85
CA SER A 26 -2.29 34.37 19.53
C SER A 26 -2.21 32.84 19.41
N MET A 27 -1.90 32.21 20.55
CA MET A 27 -2.31 30.83 20.85
C MET A 27 -3.84 30.72 20.67
N ALA A 28 -4.28 30.39 19.45
CA ALA A 28 -5.63 29.89 19.27
C ALA A 28 -5.61 28.46 19.81
N SER A 29 -6.18 28.31 20.98
CA SER A 29 -6.64 27.06 21.57
C SER A 29 -7.28 26.21 20.48
N CYS A 30 -6.81 24.97 20.30
CA CYS A 30 -7.55 23.95 19.60
C CYS A 30 -8.80 23.63 20.42
N SER A 31 -9.86 24.42 20.25
CA SER A 31 -11.20 24.00 20.63
C SER A 31 -11.59 22.90 19.63
N SER A 32 -11.94 21.77 20.18
CA SER A 32 -12.46 20.62 19.46
C SER A 32 -13.86 20.95 18.90
N ASP A 33 -13.94 21.79 17.89
CA ASP A 33 -15.11 21.90 17.05
C ASP A 33 -15.01 20.85 15.94
N ASN A 34 -15.60 19.74 16.27
CA ASN A 34 -15.89 18.56 15.48
C ASN A 34 -16.80 18.90 14.28
N LYS A 35 -16.39 19.81 13.37
CA LYS A 35 -17.18 20.18 12.18
C LYS A 35 -16.38 20.42 10.92
N THR A 36 -15.14 19.97 10.84
CA THR A 36 -14.49 19.71 9.57
C THR A 36 -13.61 18.47 9.73
N ALA A 37 -14.24 17.34 10.01
CA ALA A 37 -13.73 16.14 9.40
C ALA A 37 -13.72 16.47 7.91
N GLN A 38 -12.58 16.95 7.45
CA GLN A 38 -12.27 17.01 6.04
C GLN A 38 -12.50 15.57 5.60
N LYS A 39 -13.73 15.34 5.09
CA LYS A 39 -14.04 14.15 4.34
C LYS A 39 -12.89 14.11 3.35
N TRP A 40 -11.96 13.20 3.56
CA TRP A 40 -11.17 12.72 2.48
C TRP A 40 -12.21 12.12 1.53
N SER A 41 -12.90 12.99 0.81
CA SER A 41 -13.33 12.62 -0.49
C SER A 41 -12.02 12.26 -1.16
N VAL A 42 -11.74 10.98 -1.19
CA VAL A 42 -11.17 10.39 -2.36
C VAL A 42 -12.28 10.55 -3.42
N GLU A 43 -12.64 11.78 -3.71
CA GLU A 43 -12.67 12.25 -5.07
C GLU A 43 -11.22 12.12 -5.50
N GLY A 44 -10.68 10.89 -5.37
CA GLY A 44 -9.70 10.44 -6.25
C GLY A 44 -10.31 10.84 -7.54
N THR A 45 -9.80 11.86 -8.11
CA THR A 45 -9.78 12.01 -9.51
C THR A 45 -9.45 10.61 -9.99
N GLY A 46 -10.49 9.79 -10.16
CA GLY A 46 -10.43 8.55 -10.89
C GLY A 46 -10.19 8.93 -12.34
N GLY A 47 -9.19 9.81 -12.54
CA GLY A 47 -8.61 10.03 -13.82
C GLY A 47 -7.97 8.72 -14.18
N GLU A 48 -8.29 8.19 -15.33
CA GLU A 48 -7.56 7.12 -15.96
C GLU A 48 -6.05 7.34 -15.74
N PRO A 49 -5.29 6.28 -15.39
CA PRO A 49 -3.85 6.41 -15.19
C PRO A 49 -3.23 7.09 -16.41
N THR A 50 -2.64 8.24 -16.21
CA THR A 50 -2.08 9.06 -17.30
C THR A 50 -0.64 8.69 -17.63
N GLY A 51 -0.07 7.71 -16.91
CA GLY A 51 1.31 7.29 -17.08
C GLY A 51 1.44 5.77 -17.25
N GLU A 52 2.50 5.36 -17.92
CA GLU A 52 2.87 3.96 -18.01
C GLU A 52 3.42 3.46 -16.66
N MET A 53 3.15 2.18 -16.32
CA MET A 53 3.70 1.54 -15.15
C MET A 53 5.23 1.50 -15.23
N THR A 54 5.88 1.93 -14.17
CA THR A 54 7.34 1.81 -14.04
C THR A 54 7.71 0.41 -13.56
N TYR A 55 8.66 -0.23 -14.25
CA TYR A 55 9.17 -1.54 -13.90
C TYR A 55 10.63 -1.48 -13.46
N ARG A 56 11.03 -2.45 -12.64
CA ARG A 56 12.43 -2.76 -12.34
C ARG A 56 12.75 -4.15 -12.86
N THR A 57 13.90 -4.27 -13.50
CA THR A 57 14.39 -5.56 -14.00
C THR A 57 15.32 -6.19 -12.97
N ASN A 58 15.03 -7.43 -12.58
CA ASN A 58 15.94 -8.21 -11.76
C ASN A 58 17.19 -8.57 -12.62
N PRO A 59 18.39 -8.12 -12.23
CA PRO A 59 19.59 -8.35 -13.07
C PRO A 59 20.00 -9.82 -13.18
N ASN A 60 19.54 -10.67 -12.24
CA ASN A 60 19.91 -12.09 -12.22
C ASN A 60 18.96 -12.97 -13.05
N THR A 61 17.68 -12.61 -13.12
CA THR A 61 16.64 -13.42 -13.77
C THR A 61 16.08 -12.78 -15.04
N GLY A 62 16.27 -11.47 -15.22
CA GLY A 62 15.65 -10.71 -16.29
C GLY A 62 14.19 -10.36 -16.09
N ASP A 63 13.59 -10.79 -14.98
CA ASP A 63 12.20 -10.52 -14.66
C ASP A 63 11.92 -9.03 -14.49
N LYS A 64 10.86 -8.54 -15.10
CA LYS A 64 10.37 -7.17 -14.94
C LYS A 64 9.25 -7.14 -13.93
N VAL A 65 9.47 -6.45 -12.80
CA VAL A 65 8.51 -6.31 -11.72
C VAL A 65 8.04 -4.86 -11.65
N SER A 66 6.72 -4.65 -11.53
CA SER A 66 6.13 -3.32 -11.36
C SER A 66 6.63 -2.66 -10.08
N LEU A 67 6.94 -1.36 -10.17
CA LEU A 67 7.39 -0.60 -9.00
C LEU A 67 6.28 -0.48 -7.95
N LEU A 68 5.03 -0.41 -8.39
CA LEU A 68 3.85 -0.52 -7.54
C LEU A 68 3.48 -1.99 -7.37
N GLY A 69 3.48 -2.48 -6.12
CA GLY A 69 2.94 -3.79 -5.75
C GLY A 69 1.54 -3.68 -5.14
N TYR A 70 0.72 -4.69 -5.31
CA TYR A 70 -0.62 -4.76 -4.74
C TYR A 70 -0.59 -5.49 -3.40
N GLY A 71 -0.92 -4.77 -2.31
CA GLY A 71 -1.01 -5.36 -0.96
C GLY A 71 -2.37 -5.99 -0.71
N CYS A 72 -2.40 -7.31 -0.46
CA CYS A 72 -3.63 -8.10 -0.33
C CYS A 72 -4.17 -8.21 1.11
N MET A 73 -3.71 -7.36 2.01
CA MET A 73 -4.10 -7.40 3.43
C MET A 73 -5.53 -6.90 3.68
N ARG A 74 -6.08 -6.08 2.79
CA ARG A 74 -7.35 -5.36 3.00
C ARG A 74 -8.31 -5.55 1.83
N TRP A 75 -8.64 -6.80 1.52
CA TRP A 75 -9.68 -7.07 0.53
C TRP A 75 -11.05 -6.55 1.00
N PRO A 76 -11.91 -6.15 0.08
CA PRO A 76 -13.30 -5.85 0.39
C PRO A 76 -13.99 -7.00 1.10
N MET A 77 -14.80 -6.69 2.10
CA MET A 77 -15.53 -7.67 2.90
C MET A 77 -17.01 -7.50 2.72
N LYS A 78 -17.76 -8.59 2.85
CA LYS A 78 -19.23 -8.60 2.93
C LYS A 78 -19.70 -9.55 4.02
N LYS A 79 -20.95 -9.43 4.41
CA LYS A 79 -21.58 -10.40 5.32
C LYS A 79 -22.13 -11.58 4.52
N ASN A 80 -21.91 -12.78 5.02
CA ASN A 80 -22.60 -13.96 4.53
C ASN A 80 -24.00 -14.09 5.19
N ASP A 81 -24.75 -15.12 4.82
CA ASP A 81 -26.12 -15.37 5.32
C ASP A 81 -26.15 -15.60 6.85
N GLU A 82 -25.03 -16.01 7.45
CA GLU A 82 -24.88 -16.19 8.89
C GLU A 82 -24.39 -14.90 9.61
N GLY A 83 -24.25 -13.79 8.89
CA GLY A 83 -23.77 -12.50 9.42
C GLY A 83 -22.26 -12.43 9.66
N LYS A 84 -21.48 -13.41 9.23
CA LYS A 84 -20.01 -13.42 9.34
C LYS A 84 -19.37 -12.59 8.25
N ASP A 85 -18.24 -11.97 8.58
CA ASP A 85 -17.41 -11.27 7.61
C ASP A 85 -16.66 -12.26 6.72
N ILE A 86 -16.90 -12.16 5.44
CA ILE A 86 -16.19 -12.92 4.40
C ILE A 86 -15.65 -11.97 3.34
N VAL A 87 -14.61 -12.41 2.63
CA VAL A 87 -14.07 -11.63 1.52
C VAL A 87 -15.11 -11.56 0.40
N ASP A 88 -15.34 -10.35 -0.12
CA ASP A 88 -16.16 -10.14 -1.31
C ASP A 88 -15.36 -10.51 -2.56
N GLN A 89 -15.47 -11.78 -2.95
CA GLN A 89 -14.68 -12.33 -4.06
C GLN A 89 -14.93 -11.62 -5.40
N GLU A 90 -16.13 -11.15 -5.65
CA GLU A 90 -16.45 -10.43 -6.90
C GLU A 90 -15.66 -9.13 -6.98
N LYS A 91 -15.68 -8.35 -5.90
CA LYS A 91 -14.89 -7.11 -5.83
C LYS A 91 -13.39 -7.36 -5.85
N VAL A 92 -12.91 -8.45 -5.26
CA VAL A 92 -11.49 -8.83 -5.34
C VAL A 92 -11.12 -9.13 -6.79
N ASN A 93 -11.97 -9.84 -7.52
CA ASN A 93 -11.75 -10.15 -8.94
C ASN A 93 -11.64 -8.86 -9.77
N GLU A 94 -12.58 -7.92 -9.60
CA GLU A 94 -12.56 -6.63 -10.27
C GLU A 94 -11.29 -5.83 -9.99
N LEU A 95 -10.87 -5.78 -8.72
CA LEU A 95 -9.66 -5.06 -8.30
C LEU A 95 -8.38 -5.69 -8.87
N VAL A 96 -8.30 -7.01 -8.93
CA VAL A 96 -7.15 -7.72 -9.51
C VAL A 96 -7.11 -7.54 -11.02
N ASP A 97 -8.25 -7.66 -11.69
CA ASP A 97 -8.36 -7.42 -13.14
C ASP A 97 -7.87 -6.00 -13.46
N TYR A 98 -8.41 -5.00 -12.77
CA TYR A 98 -8.00 -3.61 -12.93
C TYR A 98 -6.51 -3.39 -12.69
N ALA A 99 -5.96 -3.97 -11.61
CA ALA A 99 -4.55 -3.83 -11.30
C ALA A 99 -3.65 -4.40 -12.41
N ILE A 100 -3.97 -5.58 -12.92
CA ILE A 100 -3.19 -6.23 -14.00
C ILE A 100 -3.32 -5.45 -15.31
N GLU A 101 -4.52 -5.00 -15.66
CA GLU A 101 -4.76 -4.17 -16.86
C GLU A 101 -3.95 -2.87 -16.83
N HIS A 102 -3.71 -2.33 -15.64
CA HIS A 102 -2.90 -1.11 -15.46
C HIS A 102 -1.43 -1.39 -15.14
N GLY A 103 -0.96 -2.61 -15.40
CA GLY A 103 0.45 -2.98 -15.38
C GLY A 103 1.01 -3.38 -14.02
N VAL A 104 0.18 -3.49 -12.96
CA VAL A 104 0.63 -4.09 -11.70
C VAL A 104 0.80 -5.59 -11.92
N ASN A 105 2.00 -6.09 -11.62
CA ASN A 105 2.29 -7.51 -11.76
C ASN A 105 2.93 -8.13 -10.50
N PHE A 106 2.88 -7.46 -9.36
CA PHE A 106 3.39 -7.97 -8.08
C PHE A 106 2.31 -7.89 -7.01
N PHE A 107 1.96 -9.04 -6.42
CA PHE A 107 0.94 -9.18 -5.38
C PHE A 107 1.55 -9.74 -4.10
N ASP A 108 1.33 -9.05 -2.97
CA ASP A 108 1.85 -9.43 -1.65
C ASP A 108 0.71 -9.84 -0.71
N THR A 109 0.79 -11.04 -0.16
CA THR A 109 -0.17 -11.57 0.80
C THR A 109 0.51 -12.18 2.03
N ALA A 110 -0.27 -12.75 2.94
CA ALA A 110 0.22 -13.56 4.05
C ALA A 110 -0.86 -14.54 4.54
N PRO A 111 -0.47 -15.68 5.14
CA PRO A 111 -1.39 -16.68 5.69
C PRO A 111 -2.33 -16.12 6.77
N VAL A 112 -1.90 -15.06 7.49
CA VAL A 112 -2.66 -14.46 8.59
C VAL A 112 -3.62 -13.35 8.16
N TYR A 113 -3.55 -12.90 6.90
CA TYR A 113 -4.38 -11.79 6.45
C TYR A 113 -5.85 -12.21 6.34
N LEU A 114 -6.73 -11.35 6.87
CA LEU A 114 -8.19 -11.58 6.88
C LEU A 114 -8.55 -12.98 7.44
N GLN A 115 -7.90 -13.37 8.54
CA GLN A 115 -8.12 -14.66 9.20
C GLN A 115 -7.87 -15.87 8.27
N GLY A 116 -6.92 -15.75 7.36
CA GLY A 116 -6.55 -16.79 6.40
C GLY A 116 -7.31 -16.76 5.07
N GLN A 117 -8.21 -15.80 4.87
CA GLN A 117 -9.01 -15.72 3.64
C GLN A 117 -8.26 -15.06 2.47
N SER A 118 -7.20 -14.27 2.76
CA SER A 118 -6.56 -13.43 1.72
C SER A 118 -5.87 -14.25 0.64
N GLU A 119 -5.13 -15.30 1.00
CA GLU A 119 -4.43 -16.15 0.01
C GLU A 119 -5.41 -16.86 -0.91
N ALA A 120 -6.50 -17.39 -0.35
CA ALA A 120 -7.55 -18.06 -1.13
C ALA A 120 -8.23 -17.09 -2.11
N ALA A 121 -8.63 -15.90 -1.62
CA ALA A 121 -9.28 -14.91 -2.45
C ALA A 121 -8.37 -14.39 -3.58
N MET A 122 -7.11 -14.11 -3.28
CA MET A 122 -6.11 -13.73 -4.27
C MET A 122 -5.90 -14.86 -5.29
N GLY A 123 -5.78 -16.12 -4.85
CA GLY A 123 -5.59 -17.27 -5.73
C GLY A 123 -6.74 -17.46 -6.69
N ILE A 124 -7.99 -17.28 -6.25
CA ILE A 124 -9.19 -17.33 -7.11
C ILE A 124 -9.13 -16.23 -8.18
N ALA A 125 -8.83 -15.01 -7.78
CA ALA A 125 -8.77 -13.88 -8.71
C ALA A 125 -7.63 -14.04 -9.72
N LEU A 126 -6.42 -14.35 -9.28
CA LEU A 126 -5.25 -14.49 -10.15
C LEU A 126 -5.32 -15.70 -11.09
N LYS A 127 -6.04 -16.77 -10.74
CA LYS A 127 -6.26 -17.94 -11.63
C LYS A 127 -6.95 -17.56 -12.94
N ARG A 128 -7.61 -16.42 -13.02
CA ARG A 128 -8.28 -15.90 -14.21
C ARG A 128 -7.31 -15.32 -15.24
N HIS A 129 -6.04 -15.10 -14.83
CA HIS A 129 -4.98 -14.50 -15.65
C HIS A 129 -3.89 -15.52 -15.98
N PRO A 130 -3.17 -15.36 -17.09
CA PRO A 130 -2.01 -16.20 -17.41
C PRO A 130 -0.93 -16.10 -16.31
N ARG A 131 -0.36 -17.23 -15.93
CA ARG A 131 0.57 -17.32 -14.78
C ARG A 131 1.84 -16.48 -14.95
N ASP A 132 2.27 -16.25 -16.17
CA ASP A 132 3.45 -15.44 -16.53
C ASP A 132 3.22 -13.93 -16.41
N LYS A 133 1.99 -13.49 -16.16
CA LYS A 133 1.63 -12.07 -16.04
C LYS A 133 1.85 -11.50 -14.65
N PHE A 134 2.13 -12.32 -13.64
CA PHE A 134 2.24 -11.83 -12.27
C PHE A 134 3.21 -12.61 -11.40
N PHE A 135 3.71 -11.93 -10.40
CA PHE A 135 4.50 -12.46 -9.29
C PHE A 135 3.69 -12.42 -8.00
N ILE A 136 3.89 -13.43 -7.16
CA ILE A 136 3.22 -13.55 -5.86
C ILE A 136 4.29 -13.63 -4.78
N ALA A 137 4.14 -12.83 -3.74
CA ALA A 137 4.84 -12.97 -2.48
C ALA A 137 3.87 -13.34 -1.37
N THR A 138 4.22 -14.34 -0.58
CA THR A 138 3.55 -14.63 0.69
C THR A 138 4.59 -14.70 1.81
N LYS A 139 4.14 -14.85 3.06
CA LYS A 139 4.98 -14.77 4.24
C LYS A 139 4.98 -16.09 5.00
N MET A 140 6.10 -16.39 5.62
CA MET A 140 6.19 -17.47 6.60
C MET A 140 5.71 -16.95 7.95
N SER A 141 4.61 -17.51 8.49
CA SER A 141 4.03 -17.09 9.76
C SER A 141 4.51 -18.00 10.88
N ASN A 142 5.58 -17.60 11.58
CA ASN A 142 6.17 -18.33 12.70
C ASN A 142 5.18 -18.89 13.73
N PRO A 143 4.11 -18.19 14.15
CA PRO A 143 3.18 -18.73 15.16
C PRO A 143 2.43 -19.99 14.74
N ARG A 144 2.49 -20.36 13.46
CA ARG A 144 1.80 -21.54 12.90
C ARG A 144 2.75 -22.66 12.49
N ILE A 145 4.06 -22.47 12.65
CA ILE A 145 5.05 -23.50 12.38
C ILE A 145 5.27 -24.23 13.70
N PRO A 146 4.95 -25.53 13.79
CA PRO A 146 5.29 -26.31 14.96
C PRO A 146 6.80 -26.26 15.19
N ASP A 147 7.22 -26.20 16.45
CA ASP A 147 8.63 -26.30 16.80
C ASP A 147 9.21 -27.56 16.18
N PHE A 148 10.36 -27.41 15.51
CA PHE A 148 11.12 -28.54 14.97
C PHE A 148 11.86 -29.25 16.06
#